data_01c1aa3c2a3bbe188e31c72aa3d72187
#
_entry.id   01c1aa3c2a3bbe188e31c72aa3d72187
#
_cell.length_a   1.000
_cell.length_b   1.000
_cell.length_c   1.000
_cell.angle_alpha   90.00
_cell.angle_beta   90.00
_cell.angle_gamma   90.00
#
_symmetry.space_group_name_H-M   'P 1'
#
loop_
_entity.id
_entity.type
_entity.pdbx_description
1 polymer ?
#
loop_
_entity_poly.entity_id
_entity_poly.type
_entity_poly.pdbx_seq_one_letter_code
_entity_poly.pdbx_strand_id
1 'polypeptide(L)'
;MFCLNDNMRYFLCGGHTDMRKRIFGLSGLVHDKMGGDVRSGDVYLFVNRARNRLKLLHAETGGLVLYEKLLEEGTFKLPDYDPETRSYPMTWSDLVMMVEGISEDKKKRQRRLRDLKREWQNPENK
;
A
#
# COMPACT_ATOMS: atom_id res chain seq x y z
N MET A 1 6.65 1.39 -9.17
CA MET A 1 6.96 0.09 -8.55
C MET A 1 8.34 -0.42 -8.89
N PHE A 2 8.77 -0.25 -10.08
CA PHE A 2 10.02 -0.84 -10.56
C PHE A 2 11.28 -0.36 -9.83
N CYS A 3 11.21 0.80 -9.19
CA CYS A 3 12.35 1.38 -8.49
C CYS A 3 12.34 1.16 -6.98
N LEU A 4 11.33 0.44 -6.44
CA LEU A 4 11.24 0.22 -5.00
C LEU A 4 12.23 -0.83 -4.54
N ASN A 5 12.93 -0.54 -3.43
CA ASN A 5 13.94 -1.42 -2.86
C ASN A 5 14.11 -1.16 -1.35
N ASP A 6 15.01 -1.90 -0.72
CA ASP A 6 15.24 -1.83 0.72
C ASP A 6 16.08 -0.63 1.18
N ASN A 7 16.60 0.15 0.24
CA ASN A 7 17.38 1.36 0.56
C ASN A 7 16.50 2.60 0.67
N MET A 8 15.22 2.49 0.36
CA MET A 8 14.28 3.61 0.43
C MET A 8 13.58 3.64 1.79
N ARG A 9 13.10 4.83 2.15
CA ARG A 9 12.34 5.01 3.39
C ARG A 9 10.86 4.95 3.06
N TYR A 10 10.11 4.23 3.89
CA TYR A 10 8.67 3.99 3.74
C TYR A 10 7.92 4.53 4.93
N PHE A 11 6.83 5.24 4.68
CA PHE A 11 6.01 5.82 5.73
C PHE A 11 4.53 5.51 5.48
N LEU A 12 3.86 4.99 6.49
CA LEU A 12 2.42 4.74 6.45
C LEU A 12 1.70 5.94 7.08
N CYS A 13 0.71 6.47 6.37
CA CYS A 13 -0.16 7.51 6.90
C CYS A 13 -1.02 6.94 8.02
N GLY A 14 -1.02 7.60 9.18
CA GLY A 14 -1.82 7.17 10.33
C GLY A 14 -3.31 7.25 10.05
N GLY A 15 -4.06 6.31 10.63
CA GLY A 15 -5.50 6.24 10.42
C GLY A 15 -5.87 5.72 9.04
N HIS A 16 -7.07 6.03 8.60
CA HIS A 16 -7.52 5.65 7.25
C HIS A 16 -7.56 6.86 6.34
N THR A 17 -7.40 6.60 5.03
CA THR A 17 -7.38 7.63 3.99
C THR A 17 -8.56 7.47 3.04
N ASP A 18 -9.14 8.57 2.63
CA ASP A 18 -10.18 8.59 1.60
C ASP A 18 -9.55 8.24 0.24
N MET A 19 -9.94 7.12 -0.33
CA MET A 19 -9.39 6.60 -1.57
C MET A 19 -9.82 7.37 -2.82
N ARG A 20 -10.70 8.36 -2.70
CA ARG A 20 -11.01 9.28 -3.79
C ARG A 20 -9.86 10.25 -4.05
N LYS A 21 -8.98 10.44 -3.09
CA LYS A 21 -7.80 11.29 -3.23
C LYS A 21 -6.84 10.67 -4.25
N ARG A 22 -6.35 11.53 -5.15
CA ARG A 22 -5.38 11.17 -6.17
C ARG A 22 -4.03 11.83 -5.84
N ILE A 23 -3.14 11.90 -6.80
CA ILE A 23 -1.74 12.34 -6.59
C ILE A 23 -1.68 13.66 -5.82
N PHE A 24 -2.43 14.68 -6.23
CA PHE A 24 -2.36 16.00 -5.57
C PHE A 24 -2.94 15.98 -4.16
N GLY A 25 -4.08 15.32 -3.98
CA GLY A 25 -4.69 15.19 -2.64
C GLY A 25 -3.81 14.41 -1.67
N LEU A 26 -3.19 13.34 -2.15
CA LEU A 26 -2.28 12.53 -1.33
C LEU A 26 -0.98 13.29 -1.04
N SER A 27 -0.46 14.06 -2.00
CA SER A 27 0.70 14.93 -1.78
C SER A 27 0.41 15.95 -0.68
N GLY A 28 -0.81 16.49 -0.65
CA GLY A 28 -1.27 17.37 0.43
C GLY A 28 -1.24 16.70 1.79
N LEU A 29 -1.68 15.43 1.89
CA LEU A 29 -1.61 14.66 3.13
C LEU A 29 -0.16 14.41 3.56
N VAL A 30 0.73 14.13 2.62
CA VAL A 30 2.15 13.95 2.92
C VAL A 30 2.70 15.20 3.58
N HIS A 31 2.41 16.36 3.04
CA HIS A 31 2.88 17.63 3.57
C HIS A 31 2.18 18.01 4.88
N ASP A 32 0.84 18.02 4.88
CA ASP A 32 0.06 18.59 5.97
C ASP A 32 -0.07 17.67 7.17
N LYS A 33 -0.23 16.36 6.94
CA LYS A 33 -0.45 15.40 8.00
C LYS A 33 0.82 14.63 8.36
N MET A 34 1.58 14.20 7.37
CA MET A 34 2.74 13.33 7.63
C MET A 34 4.03 14.12 7.86
N GLY A 35 4.03 15.41 7.60
CA GLY A 35 5.21 16.26 7.78
C GLY A 35 6.35 15.92 6.85
N GLY A 36 6.04 15.33 5.69
CA GLY A 36 7.02 14.93 4.71
C GLY A 36 6.98 15.78 3.45
N ASP A 37 7.76 15.36 2.48
CA ASP A 37 7.83 15.98 1.16
C ASP A 37 7.79 14.87 0.12
N VAL A 38 6.78 14.87 -0.74
CA VAL A 38 6.61 13.84 -1.75
C VAL A 38 7.81 13.78 -2.71
N ARG A 39 8.53 14.88 -2.87
CA ARG A 39 9.70 14.97 -3.76
C ARG A 39 11.00 14.50 -3.09
N SER A 40 10.96 14.13 -1.82
CA SER A 40 12.15 13.67 -1.08
C SER A 40 12.70 12.32 -1.59
N GLY A 41 11.89 11.58 -2.34
CA GLY A 41 12.23 10.23 -2.75
C GLY A 41 11.72 9.15 -1.80
N ASP A 42 11.17 9.56 -0.67
CA ASP A 42 10.52 8.64 0.26
C ASP A 42 9.22 8.08 -0.34
N VAL A 43 8.80 6.94 0.15
CA VAL A 43 7.59 6.26 -0.32
C VAL A 43 6.50 6.40 0.74
N TYR A 44 5.33 6.87 0.33
CA TYR A 44 4.22 7.12 1.25
C TYR A 44 3.06 6.18 0.95
N LEU A 45 2.52 5.56 2.00
CA LEU A 45 1.46 4.55 1.90
C LEU A 45 0.19 5.04 2.57
N PHE A 46 -0.94 4.71 1.95
CA PHE A 46 -2.26 5.10 2.40
C PHE A 46 -3.19 3.89 2.30
N VAL A 47 -3.99 3.66 3.32
CA VAL A 47 -4.90 2.54 3.39
C VAL A 47 -6.29 3.05 3.70
N ASN A 48 -7.31 2.48 3.08
CA ASN A 48 -8.69 2.85 3.34
C ASN A 48 -9.20 2.24 4.66
N ARG A 49 -10.39 2.67 5.06
CA ARG A 49 -10.99 2.22 6.33
C ARG A 49 -11.22 0.72 6.37
N ALA A 50 -11.64 0.13 5.26
CA ALA A 50 -11.86 -1.31 5.16
C ALA A 50 -10.58 -2.14 5.07
N ARG A 51 -9.42 -1.49 4.90
CA ARG A 51 -8.10 -2.11 4.78
C ARG A 51 -7.98 -3.07 3.60
N ASN A 52 -8.72 -2.81 2.54
CA ASN A 52 -8.65 -3.61 1.31
C ASN A 52 -8.14 -2.83 0.10
N ARG A 53 -7.92 -1.53 0.25
CA ARG A 53 -7.30 -0.68 -0.78
C ARG A 53 -6.06 -0.02 -0.22
N LEU A 54 -4.99 -0.09 -0.98
CA LEU A 54 -3.70 0.51 -0.66
C LEU A 54 -3.30 1.42 -1.80
N LYS A 55 -2.88 2.64 -1.47
CA LYS A 55 -2.21 3.52 -2.42
C LYS A 55 -0.80 3.79 -1.95
N LEU A 56 0.12 3.85 -2.89
CA LEU A 56 1.52 4.13 -2.64
C LEU A 56 1.94 5.26 -3.57
N LEU A 57 2.46 6.34 -2.97
CA LEU A 57 2.88 7.54 -3.69
C LEU A 57 4.39 7.70 -3.58
N HIS A 58 5.04 7.92 -4.71
CA HIS A 58 6.49 7.93 -4.77
C HIS A 58 6.96 8.81 -5.94
N ALA A 59 7.99 9.62 -5.69
CA ALA A 59 8.62 10.42 -6.74
C ALA A 59 9.67 9.59 -7.47
N GLU A 60 9.58 9.60 -8.79
CA GLU A 60 10.59 9.02 -9.68
C GLU A 60 11.14 10.12 -10.57
N THR A 61 12.17 9.82 -11.35
CA THR A 61 12.74 10.78 -12.27
C THR A 61 11.67 11.33 -13.21
N GLY A 62 11.45 12.63 -13.14
CA GLY A 62 10.52 13.32 -14.03
C GLY A 62 9.06 13.32 -13.60
N GLY A 63 8.70 12.72 -12.48
CA GLY A 63 7.30 12.73 -12.06
C GLY A 63 6.98 11.99 -10.79
N LEU A 64 5.69 11.87 -10.52
CA LEU A 64 5.16 11.15 -9.38
C LEU A 64 4.45 9.90 -9.86
N VAL A 65 4.60 8.81 -9.13
CA VAL A 65 3.96 7.53 -9.43
C VAL A 65 2.99 7.20 -8.31
N LEU A 66 1.78 6.83 -8.69
CA LEU A 66 0.77 6.33 -7.77
C LEU A 66 0.46 4.88 -8.11
N TYR A 67 0.76 4.00 -7.17
CA TYR A 67 0.41 2.59 -7.26
C TYR A 67 -0.84 2.35 -6.41
N GLU A 68 -1.78 1.57 -6.93
CA GLU A 68 -2.99 1.23 -6.20
C GLU A 68 -3.24 -0.27 -6.30
N LYS A 69 -3.56 -0.87 -5.15
CA LYS A 69 -3.93 -2.28 -5.08
C LYS A 69 -5.24 -2.44 -4.32
N LEU A 70 -6.17 -3.14 -4.93
CA LEU A 70 -7.42 -3.57 -4.31
C LEU A 70 -7.33 -5.07 -4.05
N LEU A 71 -7.50 -5.48 -2.79
CA LEU A 71 -7.61 -6.89 -2.47
C LEU A 71 -8.99 -7.41 -2.83
N GLU A 72 -9.05 -8.50 -3.57
CA GLU A 72 -10.32 -9.17 -3.89
C GLU A 72 -10.89 -9.86 -2.65
N GLU A 73 -10.02 -10.32 -1.75
CA GLU A 73 -10.39 -11.03 -0.54
C GLU A 73 -9.45 -10.66 0.59
N GLY A 74 -9.98 -10.53 1.79
CA GLY A 74 -9.22 -10.24 2.99
C GLY A 74 -8.85 -8.76 3.14
N THR A 75 -7.94 -8.51 4.05
CA THR A 75 -7.48 -7.16 4.38
C THR A 75 -5.95 -7.11 4.41
N PHE A 76 -5.41 -5.91 4.18
CA PHE A 76 -3.98 -5.69 4.35
C PHE A 76 -3.62 -5.82 5.83
N LYS A 77 -2.51 -6.50 6.10
CA LYS A 77 -1.95 -6.64 7.44
C LYS A 77 -1.09 -5.42 7.74
N LEU A 78 -1.59 -4.53 8.58
CA LEU A 78 -0.83 -3.36 8.98
C LEU A 78 0.14 -3.71 10.11
N PRO A 79 1.30 -3.03 10.20
CA PRO A 79 2.18 -3.18 11.35
C PRO A 79 1.50 -2.62 12.59
N ASP A 80 1.95 -3.05 13.77
CA ASP A 80 1.49 -2.46 15.02
C ASP A 80 1.94 -1.00 15.09
N TYR A 81 0.96 -0.10 15.13
CA TYR A 81 1.21 1.33 15.27
C TYR A 81 0.02 1.99 15.94
N ASP A 82 0.27 3.13 16.56
CA ASP A 82 -0.79 3.97 17.11
C ASP A 82 -1.49 4.71 15.97
N PRO A 83 -2.81 4.53 15.78
CA PRO A 83 -3.57 5.23 14.74
C PRO A 83 -3.48 6.76 14.83
N GLU A 84 -3.17 7.30 16.01
CA GLU A 84 -2.97 8.73 16.21
C GLU A 84 -1.60 9.20 15.68
N THR A 85 -0.69 8.29 15.41
CA THR A 85 0.58 8.61 14.78
C THR A 85 0.34 9.08 13.36
N ARG A 86 0.78 10.29 13.05
CA ARG A 86 0.50 10.92 11.76
C ARG A 86 1.28 10.29 10.62
N SER A 87 2.50 9.85 10.90
CA SER A 87 3.39 9.22 9.92
C SER A 87 4.16 8.11 10.61
N TYR A 88 3.98 6.90 10.15
CA TYR A 88 4.58 5.72 10.77
C TYR A 88 5.66 5.14 9.85
N PRO A 89 6.93 5.10 10.30
CA PRO A 89 8.00 4.50 9.48
C PRO A 89 7.85 2.99 9.39
N MET A 90 8.06 2.46 8.19
CA MET A 90 7.97 1.03 7.91
C MET A 90 9.29 0.51 7.36
N THR A 91 9.56 -0.76 7.59
CA THR A 91 10.66 -1.45 6.95
C THR A 91 10.25 -1.95 5.56
N TRP A 92 11.23 -2.25 4.73
CA TRP A 92 10.98 -2.92 3.44
C TRP A 92 10.23 -4.25 3.65
N SER A 93 10.59 -5.00 4.68
CA SER A 93 9.94 -6.26 5.02
C SER A 93 8.46 -6.07 5.34
N ASP A 94 8.13 -5.05 6.13
CA ASP A 94 6.73 -4.70 6.46
C ASP A 94 5.94 -4.37 5.19
N LEU A 95 6.54 -3.59 4.29
CA LEU A 95 5.92 -3.22 3.04
C LEU A 95 5.62 -4.44 2.18
N VAL A 96 6.59 -5.32 2.00
CA VAL A 96 6.43 -6.51 1.17
C VAL A 96 5.32 -7.39 1.72
N MET A 97 5.32 -7.64 3.02
CA MET A 97 4.26 -8.44 3.66
C MET A 97 2.89 -7.81 3.48
N MET A 98 2.80 -6.50 3.62
CA MET A 98 1.53 -5.78 3.49
C MET A 98 1.02 -5.79 2.04
N VAL A 99 1.87 -5.45 1.07
CA VAL A 99 1.48 -5.36 -0.35
C VAL A 99 1.14 -6.73 -0.93
N GLU A 100 1.86 -7.77 -0.55
CA GLU A 100 1.58 -9.13 -0.99
C GLU A 100 0.33 -9.70 -0.33
N GLY A 101 -0.23 -9.00 0.66
CA GLY A 101 -1.38 -9.50 1.39
C GLY A 101 -1.08 -10.75 2.17
N ILE A 102 0.18 -10.93 2.57
CA ILE A 102 0.60 -12.07 3.37
C ILE A 102 0.04 -11.86 4.78
N SER A 103 -0.94 -12.68 5.14
CA SER A 103 -1.46 -12.70 6.48
C SER A 103 -0.88 -13.91 7.23
N GLU A 104 -1.00 -13.90 8.55
CA GLU A 104 -0.67 -15.05 9.38
C GLU A 104 -1.59 -16.23 9.08
N ASP A 105 -2.72 -15.99 8.42
CA ASP A 105 -3.66 -17.02 8.02
C ASP A 105 -3.22 -17.65 6.70
N LYS A 106 -2.42 -18.70 6.81
CA LYS A 106 -1.93 -19.47 5.67
C LYS A 106 -3.06 -20.04 4.81
N LYS A 107 -4.20 -20.36 5.42
CA LYS A 107 -5.35 -20.93 4.70
C LYS A 107 -5.97 -19.91 3.76
N LYS A 108 -6.14 -18.67 4.21
CA LYS A 108 -6.66 -17.59 3.35
C LYS A 108 -5.72 -17.30 2.19
N ARG A 109 -4.42 -17.28 2.44
CA ARG A 109 -3.42 -17.06 1.40
C ARG A 109 -3.46 -18.17 0.36
N GLN A 110 -3.48 -19.44 0.79
CA GLN A 110 -3.55 -20.58 -0.11
C GLN A 110 -4.82 -20.59 -0.94
N ARG A 111 -5.95 -20.24 -0.32
CA ARG A 111 -7.22 -20.13 -1.03
C ARG A 111 -7.17 -19.03 -2.09
N ARG A 112 -6.62 -17.85 -1.75
CA ARG A 112 -6.48 -16.74 -2.68
C ARG A 112 -5.64 -17.12 -3.89
N LEU A 113 -4.49 -17.75 -3.67
CA LEU A 113 -3.62 -18.21 -4.76
C LEU A 113 -4.30 -19.27 -5.62
N ARG A 114 -5.06 -20.17 -4.99
CA ARG A 114 -5.81 -21.20 -5.68
C ARG A 114 -6.90 -20.60 -6.58
N ASP A 115 -7.62 -19.60 -6.09
CA ASP A 115 -8.67 -18.93 -6.83
C ASP A 115 -8.10 -18.16 -8.03
N LEU A 116 -7.00 -17.46 -7.85
CA LEU A 116 -6.29 -16.78 -8.94
C LEU A 116 -5.86 -17.79 -10.01
N LYS A 117 -5.28 -18.92 -9.60
CA LYS A 117 -4.88 -19.97 -10.54
C LYS A 117 -6.07 -20.53 -11.31
N ARG A 118 -7.21 -20.69 -10.66
CA ARG A 118 -8.44 -21.16 -11.28
C ARG A 118 -8.94 -20.18 -12.33
N GLU A 119 -8.93 -18.89 -12.05
CA GLU A 119 -9.30 -17.85 -13.00
C GLU A 119 -8.40 -17.87 -14.24
N TRP A 120 -7.10 -18.01 -14.05
CA TRP A 120 -6.15 -18.07 -15.14
C TRP A 120 -6.35 -19.27 -16.05
N GLN A 121 -6.86 -20.39 -15.51
CA GLN A 121 -7.11 -21.63 -16.26
C GLN A 121 -8.48 -21.67 -16.91
N ASN A 122 -9.37 -20.75 -16.59
CA ASN A 122 -10.72 -20.72 -17.15
C ASN A 122 -10.79 -19.71 -18.30
N PRO A 123 -10.91 -20.17 -19.57
CA PRO A 123 -10.93 -19.26 -20.71
C PRO A 123 -12.16 -18.36 -20.75
N GLU A 124 -13.22 -18.68 -20.03
CA GLU A 124 -14.43 -17.86 -19.97
C GLU A 124 -14.29 -16.63 -19.07
N ASN A 125 -13.25 -16.56 -18.25
CA ASN A 125 -13.00 -15.45 -17.33
C ASN A 125 -12.03 -14.41 -17.90
N LYS A 126 -11.99 -14.25 -19.17
CA LYS A 126 -11.13 -13.25 -19.81
C LYS A 126 -11.81 -11.90 -19.93
#